data_ab3203a31b365254396a1f2ec53036d2
#
_entry.id   ab3203a31b365254396a1f2ec53036d2
#
_cell.length_a   1.000
_cell.length_b   1.000
_cell.length_c   1.000
_cell.angle_alpha   90.00
_cell.angle_beta   90.00
_cell.angle_gamma   90.00
#
_symmetry.space_group_name_H-M   'P 1'
#
loop_
_entity.id
_entity.type
_entity.pdbx_description
1 polymer ?
#
loop_
_entity_poly.entity_id
_entity_poly.type
_entity_poly.pdbx_seq_one_letter_code
_entity_poly.pdbx_strand_id
1 'polypeptide(L)'
;YVDAVEGSLGGGNGDSFWIEQEGQLLGALIGFVKQVYRNDESKQTFSQVLKILTSENVMDFKKAKEFFIEHNIKDAPLQLWNNYLGVAKSDNTRSGIVGGLATKLKLFAIDGIVNISGSSNIPIENLGTKKNKPMAIFIFMPDSDRTFAPIINSIVTIIFKQLYKTAYKTNNKLERPVYFI
;
A
#
# COMPACT_ATOMS: atom_id res chain seq x y z
N TYR A 1 1.08 2.06 5.75
CA TYR A 1 0.36 1.59 4.54
C TYR A 1 -0.07 0.13 4.67
N VAL A 2 0.82 -0.75 5.10
CA VAL A 2 0.53 -2.19 5.30
C VAL A 2 -0.59 -2.35 6.32
N ASP A 3 -0.49 -1.72 7.49
CA ASP A 3 -1.50 -1.78 8.56
C ASP A 3 -2.89 -1.25 8.16
N ALA A 4 -2.95 -0.29 7.22
CA ALA A 4 -4.23 0.28 6.77
C ALA A 4 -4.99 -0.68 5.83
N VAL A 5 -4.28 -1.52 5.10
CA VAL A 5 -4.86 -2.56 4.24
C VAL A 5 -5.26 -3.79 5.08
N GLU A 6 -4.45 -4.16 6.07
CA GLU A 6 -4.72 -5.30 6.96
C GLU A 6 -5.93 -5.09 7.86
N GLY A 7 -6.09 -3.91 8.45
CA GLY A 7 -7.23 -3.59 9.34
C GLY A 7 -8.60 -3.59 8.66
N SER A 8 -8.65 -3.55 7.32
CA SER A 8 -9.90 -3.57 6.54
C SER A 8 -10.34 -4.98 6.11
N LEU A 9 -9.52 -6.01 6.33
CA LEU A 9 -9.71 -7.36 5.79
C LEU A 9 -9.86 -8.38 6.92
N GLY A 10 -10.91 -8.23 7.75
CA GLY A 10 -11.20 -9.12 8.88
C GLY A 10 -11.04 -10.60 8.53
N GLY A 11 -10.04 -11.25 9.11
CA GLY A 11 -9.77 -12.67 8.99
C GLY A 11 -9.85 -13.37 10.35
N GLY A 12 -10.38 -14.58 10.38
CA GLY A 12 -10.42 -15.42 11.56
C GLY A 12 -9.05 -16.00 11.93
N ASN A 13 -8.92 -16.57 13.12
CA ASN A 13 -7.68 -17.10 13.75
C ASN A 13 -6.89 -18.15 12.93
N GLY A 14 -7.40 -18.65 11.80
CA GLY A 14 -6.69 -19.60 10.91
C GLY A 14 -5.83 -18.93 9.84
N ASP A 15 -5.99 -17.61 9.63
CA ASP A 15 -5.42 -16.91 8.50
C ASP A 15 -4.20 -16.04 8.84
N SER A 16 -3.77 -16.00 10.11
CA SER A 16 -2.69 -15.11 10.55
C SER A 16 -1.38 -15.32 9.77
N PHE A 17 -1.03 -16.56 9.46
CA PHE A 17 0.17 -16.86 8.65
C PHE A 17 0.08 -16.24 7.26
N TRP A 18 -1.04 -16.43 6.57
CA TRP A 18 -1.22 -15.92 5.21
C TRP A 18 -1.19 -14.39 5.19
N ILE A 19 -1.91 -13.76 6.13
CA ILE A 19 -1.96 -12.30 6.26
C ILE A 19 -0.55 -11.74 6.50
N GLU A 20 0.22 -12.36 7.41
CA GLU A 20 1.59 -11.95 7.69
C GLU A 20 2.48 -12.07 6.44
N GLN A 21 2.44 -13.20 5.73
CA GLN A 21 3.27 -13.43 4.56
C GLN A 21 2.89 -12.53 3.38
N GLU A 22 1.60 -12.28 3.18
CA GLU A 22 1.11 -11.30 2.21
C GLU A 22 1.56 -9.88 2.56
N GLY A 23 1.53 -9.51 3.85
CA GLY A 23 2.01 -8.23 4.33
C GLY A 23 3.53 -8.05 4.10
N GLN A 24 4.33 -9.09 4.35
CA GLN A 24 5.76 -9.08 4.07
C GLN A 24 6.04 -8.92 2.57
N LEU A 25 5.36 -9.68 1.72
CA LEU A 25 5.48 -9.58 0.27
C LEU A 25 5.05 -8.18 -0.23
N LEU A 26 3.93 -7.67 0.25
CA LEU A 26 3.45 -6.33 -0.10
C LEU A 26 4.46 -5.25 0.29
N GLY A 27 4.96 -5.30 1.53
CA GLY A 27 5.97 -4.36 2.01
C GLY A 27 7.26 -4.40 1.18
N ALA A 28 7.73 -5.59 0.81
CA ALA A 28 8.88 -5.78 -0.07
C ALA A 28 8.65 -5.13 -1.44
N LEU A 29 7.50 -5.38 -2.08
CA LEU A 29 7.18 -4.87 -3.41
C LEU A 29 6.94 -3.35 -3.42
N ILE A 30 6.32 -2.79 -2.38
CA ILE A 30 6.20 -1.32 -2.23
C ILE A 30 7.59 -0.69 -2.13
N GLY A 31 8.47 -1.28 -1.31
CA GLY A 31 9.84 -0.80 -1.17
C GLY A 31 10.64 -0.92 -2.47
N PHE A 32 10.46 -2.02 -3.22
CA PHE A 32 11.03 -2.21 -4.55
C PHE A 32 10.60 -1.08 -5.50
N VAL A 33 9.29 -0.85 -5.63
CA VAL A 33 8.74 0.19 -6.51
C VAL A 33 9.30 1.56 -6.13
N LYS A 34 9.38 1.89 -4.83
CA LYS A 34 9.93 3.16 -4.36
C LYS A 34 11.43 3.32 -4.63
N GLN A 35 12.22 2.25 -4.58
CA GLN A 35 13.65 2.33 -4.85
C GLN A 35 13.94 2.39 -6.34
N VAL A 36 13.31 1.52 -7.14
CA VAL A 36 13.53 1.43 -8.59
C VAL A 36 13.00 2.68 -9.31
N TYR A 37 11.80 3.12 -8.94
CA TYR A 37 11.16 4.29 -9.57
C TYR A 37 11.30 5.56 -8.73
N ARG A 38 12.43 5.72 -8.03
CA ARG A 38 12.67 6.87 -7.13
C ARG A 38 12.46 8.23 -7.80
N ASN A 39 12.79 8.35 -9.07
CA ASN A 39 12.70 9.57 -9.84
C ASN A 39 11.46 9.65 -10.75
N ASP A 40 10.53 8.69 -10.62
CA ASP A 40 9.31 8.61 -11.44
C ASP A 40 8.12 8.28 -10.55
N GLU A 41 7.53 9.33 -9.95
CA GLU A 41 6.38 9.18 -9.04
C GLU A 41 5.17 8.56 -9.72
N SER A 42 5.02 8.72 -11.04
CA SER A 42 3.89 8.15 -11.80
C SER A 42 3.89 6.61 -11.78
N LYS A 43 5.04 6.00 -11.54
CA LYS A 43 5.21 4.56 -11.39
C LYS A 43 5.18 4.08 -9.93
N GLN A 44 5.17 4.98 -8.95
CA GLN A 44 5.08 4.62 -7.54
C GLN A 44 3.63 4.34 -7.12
N THR A 45 2.96 3.41 -7.78
CA THR A 45 1.53 3.10 -7.64
C THR A 45 1.30 1.64 -7.25
N PHE A 46 0.13 1.34 -6.64
CA PHE A 46 -0.29 -0.03 -6.39
C PHE A 46 -0.52 -0.83 -7.67
N SER A 47 -0.90 -0.17 -8.77
CA SER A 47 -0.98 -0.82 -10.09
C SER A 47 0.39 -1.36 -10.53
N GLN A 48 1.46 -0.61 -10.28
CA GLN A 48 2.81 -1.07 -10.57
C GLN A 48 3.23 -2.22 -9.64
N VAL A 49 2.86 -2.14 -8.35
CA VAL A 49 3.06 -3.26 -7.41
C VAL A 49 2.34 -4.52 -7.90
N LEU A 50 1.08 -4.40 -8.33
CA LEU A 50 0.31 -5.55 -8.86
C LEU A 50 0.93 -6.14 -10.13
N LYS A 51 1.41 -5.30 -11.04
CA LYS A 51 2.12 -5.78 -12.26
C LYS A 51 3.36 -6.60 -11.91
N ILE A 52 4.15 -6.16 -10.93
CA ILE A 52 5.33 -6.88 -10.48
C ILE A 52 4.93 -8.17 -9.78
N LEU A 53 3.95 -8.12 -8.87
CA LEU A 53 3.43 -9.26 -8.11
C LEU A 53 3.02 -10.41 -9.03
N THR A 54 2.36 -10.11 -10.14
CA THR A 54 1.86 -11.10 -11.12
C THR A 54 2.86 -11.45 -12.22
N SER A 55 4.07 -10.88 -12.17
CA SER A 55 5.14 -11.18 -13.13
C SER A 55 5.82 -12.52 -12.84
N GLU A 56 6.48 -13.06 -13.85
CA GLU A 56 7.31 -14.24 -13.69
C GLU A 56 8.44 -14.06 -12.66
N ASN A 57 8.90 -12.82 -12.46
CA ASN A 57 9.95 -12.51 -11.49
C ASN A 57 9.53 -12.78 -10.04
N VAL A 58 8.24 -12.88 -9.77
CA VAL A 58 7.70 -13.24 -8.43
C VAL A 58 7.14 -14.66 -8.44
N MET A 59 6.53 -15.07 -9.56
CA MET A 59 5.88 -16.38 -9.68
C MET A 59 6.89 -17.54 -9.84
N ASP A 60 8.00 -17.32 -10.52
CA ASP A 60 9.08 -18.31 -10.64
C ASP A 60 10.09 -18.16 -9.51
N PHE A 61 10.28 -19.21 -8.71
CA PHE A 61 11.15 -19.16 -7.53
C PHE A 61 12.63 -18.91 -7.86
N LYS A 62 13.10 -19.37 -9.04
CA LYS A 62 14.50 -19.15 -9.44
C LYS A 62 14.71 -17.69 -9.81
N LYS A 63 13.81 -17.12 -10.62
CA LYS A 63 13.83 -15.69 -10.97
C LYS A 63 13.66 -14.81 -9.73
N ALA A 64 12.77 -15.19 -8.80
CA ALA A 64 12.53 -14.45 -7.59
C ALA A 64 13.77 -14.30 -6.69
N LYS A 65 14.66 -15.30 -6.65
CA LYS A 65 15.90 -15.21 -5.86
C LYS A 65 16.85 -14.10 -6.33
N GLU A 66 16.89 -13.84 -7.63
CA GLU A 66 17.82 -12.89 -8.24
C GLU A 66 17.21 -11.50 -8.43
N PHE A 67 15.88 -11.42 -8.51
CA PHE A 67 15.13 -10.23 -8.88
C PHE A 67 15.48 -8.98 -8.07
N PHE A 68 15.52 -9.07 -6.73
CA PHE A 68 15.86 -7.94 -5.86
C PHE A 68 17.35 -7.58 -5.91
N ILE A 69 18.20 -8.58 -6.14
CA ILE A 69 19.65 -8.40 -6.26
C ILE A 69 19.99 -7.67 -7.55
N GLU A 70 19.42 -8.09 -8.67
CA GLU A 70 19.61 -7.46 -9.98
C GLU A 70 19.21 -5.98 -10.00
N HIS A 71 18.18 -5.61 -9.24
CA HIS A 71 17.72 -4.24 -9.08
C HIS A 71 18.41 -3.48 -7.95
N ASN A 72 19.42 -4.08 -7.29
CA ASN A 72 20.19 -3.47 -6.20
C ASN A 72 19.32 -2.94 -5.06
N ILE A 73 18.24 -3.66 -4.72
CA ILE A 73 17.32 -3.31 -3.63
C ILE A 73 18.04 -3.52 -2.29
N LYS A 74 17.85 -2.59 -1.35
CA LYS A 74 18.56 -2.56 -0.05
C LYS A 74 17.58 -2.39 1.10
N ASP A 75 18.13 -2.57 2.32
CA ASP A 75 17.47 -2.29 3.59
C ASP A 75 16.21 -3.15 3.85
N ALA A 76 15.21 -2.57 4.51
CA ALA A 76 14.00 -3.26 4.91
C ALA A 76 13.26 -3.99 3.77
N PRO A 77 13.11 -3.45 2.56
CA PRO A 77 12.49 -4.18 1.44
C PRO A 77 13.20 -5.48 1.08
N LEU A 78 14.54 -5.49 1.11
CA LEU A 78 15.31 -6.70 0.86
C LEU A 78 15.12 -7.74 1.98
N GLN A 79 15.05 -7.30 3.23
CA GLN A 79 14.79 -8.20 4.36
C GLN A 79 13.40 -8.84 4.25
N LEU A 80 12.36 -8.05 3.98
CA LEU A 80 11.00 -8.55 3.78
C LEU A 80 10.93 -9.55 2.61
N TRP A 81 11.64 -9.26 1.52
CA TRP A 81 11.74 -10.16 0.38
C TRP A 81 12.39 -11.49 0.73
N ASN A 82 13.50 -11.47 1.48
CA ASN A 82 14.18 -12.67 1.92
C ASN A 82 13.31 -13.51 2.87
N ASN A 83 12.53 -12.87 3.75
CA ASN A 83 11.57 -13.55 4.62
C ASN A 83 10.51 -14.27 3.78
N TYR A 84 9.92 -13.59 2.81
CA TYR A 84 8.98 -14.19 1.85
C TYR A 84 9.61 -15.39 1.12
N LEU A 85 10.82 -15.26 0.56
CA LEU A 85 11.51 -16.35 -0.10
C LEU A 85 11.77 -17.55 0.83
N GLY A 86 11.97 -17.31 2.12
CA GLY A 86 12.15 -18.33 3.13
C GLY A 86 10.98 -19.30 3.21
N VAL A 87 9.75 -18.80 3.07
CA VAL A 87 8.49 -19.56 3.16
C VAL A 87 7.93 -19.97 1.79
N ALA A 88 8.23 -19.21 0.74
CA ALA A 88 7.72 -19.40 -0.63
C ALA A 88 8.46 -20.50 -1.43
N LYS A 89 9.14 -21.44 -0.75
CA LYS A 89 9.91 -22.51 -1.40
C LYS A 89 9.03 -23.50 -2.16
N SER A 90 7.85 -23.83 -1.60
CA SER A 90 6.90 -24.69 -2.28
C SER A 90 6.01 -23.87 -3.23
N ASP A 91 5.68 -24.44 -4.38
CA ASP A 91 4.81 -23.80 -5.37
C ASP A 91 3.43 -23.49 -4.82
N ASN A 92 2.88 -24.40 -4.00
CA ASN A 92 1.57 -24.21 -3.38
C ASN A 92 1.56 -23.01 -2.41
N THR A 93 2.57 -22.92 -1.53
CA THR A 93 2.67 -21.80 -0.57
C THR A 93 2.85 -20.47 -1.32
N ARG A 94 3.76 -20.45 -2.31
CA ARG A 94 4.02 -19.27 -3.12
C ARG A 94 2.76 -18.82 -3.87
N SER A 95 2.10 -19.72 -4.57
CA SER A 95 0.86 -19.42 -5.31
C SER A 95 -0.26 -18.95 -4.38
N GLY A 96 -0.37 -19.52 -3.17
CA GLY A 96 -1.33 -19.08 -2.16
C GLY A 96 -1.08 -17.64 -1.72
N ILE A 97 0.16 -17.30 -1.33
CA ILE A 97 0.53 -15.94 -0.90
C ILE A 97 0.32 -14.93 -2.02
N VAL A 98 0.83 -15.23 -3.22
CA VAL A 98 0.71 -14.31 -4.37
C VAL A 98 -0.75 -14.16 -4.79
N GLY A 99 -1.51 -15.25 -4.85
CA GLY A 99 -2.93 -15.23 -5.23
C GLY A 99 -3.80 -14.47 -4.24
N GLY A 100 -3.58 -14.67 -2.94
CA GLY A 100 -4.26 -13.94 -1.88
C GLY A 100 -3.99 -12.43 -1.96
N LEU A 101 -2.71 -12.05 -2.08
CA LEU A 101 -2.34 -10.64 -2.21
C LEU A 101 -2.85 -10.02 -3.53
N ALA A 102 -2.79 -10.73 -4.66
CA ALA A 102 -3.32 -10.26 -5.93
C ALA A 102 -4.83 -10.02 -5.86
N THR A 103 -5.56 -10.88 -5.16
CA THR A 103 -7.01 -10.72 -4.93
C THR A 103 -7.30 -9.44 -4.14
N LYS A 104 -6.50 -9.13 -3.14
CA LYS A 104 -6.64 -7.90 -2.32
C LYS A 104 -6.29 -6.65 -3.12
N LEU A 105 -5.33 -6.75 -4.03
CA LEU A 105 -4.89 -5.63 -4.87
C LEU A 105 -5.68 -5.45 -6.17
N LYS A 106 -6.64 -6.35 -6.50
CA LYS A 106 -7.38 -6.32 -7.77
C LYS A 106 -8.08 -4.98 -8.07
N LEU A 107 -8.50 -4.27 -7.01
CA LEU A 107 -9.13 -2.95 -7.18
C LEU A 107 -8.20 -1.94 -7.85
N PHE A 108 -6.89 -2.06 -7.66
CA PHE A 108 -5.88 -1.19 -8.28
C PHE A 108 -5.57 -1.55 -9.75
N ALA A 109 -6.26 -2.55 -10.32
CA ALA A 109 -6.26 -2.85 -11.76
C ALA A 109 -7.40 -2.15 -12.50
N ILE A 110 -8.37 -1.54 -11.80
CA ILE A 110 -9.51 -0.82 -12.41
C ILE A 110 -9.01 0.53 -12.94
N ASP A 111 -9.24 0.81 -14.23
CA ASP A 111 -8.74 2.02 -14.90
C ASP A 111 -9.04 3.33 -14.14
N GLY A 112 -10.25 3.47 -13.61
CA GLY A 112 -10.63 4.63 -12.80
C GLY A 112 -9.74 4.79 -11.57
N ILE A 113 -9.41 3.70 -10.87
CA ILE A 113 -8.53 3.71 -9.69
C ILE A 113 -7.07 3.95 -10.09
N VAL A 114 -6.62 3.36 -11.20
CA VAL A 114 -5.27 3.61 -11.75
C VAL A 114 -5.08 5.10 -12.00
N ASN A 115 -6.06 5.75 -12.63
CA ASN A 115 -6.00 7.17 -12.97
C ASN A 115 -5.96 8.08 -11.74
N ILE A 116 -6.81 7.84 -10.73
CA ILE A 116 -6.83 8.67 -9.51
C ILE A 116 -5.68 8.35 -8.54
N SER A 117 -5.08 7.17 -8.60
CA SER A 117 -3.95 6.79 -7.75
C SER A 117 -2.57 7.09 -8.37
N GLY A 118 -2.55 7.45 -9.65
CA GLY A 118 -1.31 7.75 -10.40
C GLY A 118 -0.72 9.14 -10.12
N SER A 119 -1.47 10.04 -9.48
CA SER A 119 -1.00 11.37 -9.09
C SER A 119 -1.64 11.80 -7.77
N SER A 120 -0.97 12.67 -7.03
CA SER A 120 -1.50 13.26 -5.79
C SER A 120 -1.69 14.76 -5.96
N ASN A 121 -2.93 15.19 -6.03
CA ASN A 121 -3.31 16.60 -6.10
C ASN A 121 -3.71 17.17 -4.73
N ILE A 122 -3.77 16.31 -3.71
CA ILE A 122 -4.15 16.69 -2.35
C ILE A 122 -2.90 16.73 -1.48
N PRO A 123 -2.47 17.91 -1.01
CA PRO A 123 -1.29 18.04 -0.14
C PRO A 123 -1.62 17.57 1.30
N ILE A 124 -1.81 16.26 1.47
CA ILE A 124 -2.19 15.63 2.74
C ILE A 124 -1.19 15.98 3.85
N GLU A 125 0.08 16.14 3.53
CA GLU A 125 1.15 16.50 4.45
C GLU A 125 0.98 17.87 5.11
N ASN A 126 0.19 18.75 4.49
CA ASN A 126 -0.08 20.10 4.99
C ASN A 126 -1.45 20.23 5.70
N LEU A 127 -2.22 19.16 5.81
CA LEU A 127 -3.50 19.18 6.53
C LEU A 127 -3.28 19.55 8.01
N GLY A 128 -4.16 20.40 8.53
CA GLY A 128 -4.07 20.89 9.89
C GLY A 128 -2.99 21.95 10.16
N THR A 129 -2.24 22.37 9.11
CA THR A 129 -1.23 23.43 9.20
C THR A 129 -1.74 24.75 8.62
N LYS A 130 -1.02 25.86 8.90
CA LYS A 130 -1.26 27.18 8.27
C LYS A 130 -0.55 27.38 6.94
N LYS A 131 0.21 26.37 6.46
CA LYS A 131 1.00 26.46 5.23
C LYS A 131 0.13 26.62 3.98
N ASN A 132 -1.06 26.02 3.98
CA ASN A 132 -2.00 26.09 2.86
C ASN A 132 -3.24 26.92 3.21
N LYS A 133 -4.01 27.30 2.18
CA LYS A 133 -5.37 27.83 2.35
C LYS A 133 -6.28 26.76 3.00
N PRO A 134 -7.38 27.14 3.66
CA PRO A 134 -8.39 26.18 4.10
C PRO A 134 -8.84 25.28 2.93
N MET A 135 -9.01 23.99 3.22
CA MET A 135 -9.34 22.97 2.21
C MET A 135 -10.55 22.18 2.68
N ALA A 136 -11.44 21.87 1.77
CA ALA A 136 -12.51 20.88 1.95
C ALA A 136 -12.25 19.70 1.01
N ILE A 137 -12.32 18.49 1.56
CA ILE A 137 -12.18 17.24 0.80
C ILE A 137 -13.54 16.56 0.82
N PHE A 138 -14.12 16.36 -0.37
CA PHE A 138 -15.39 15.66 -0.54
C PHE A 138 -15.10 14.26 -1.10
N ILE A 139 -15.59 13.23 -0.40
CA ILE A 139 -15.48 11.83 -0.83
C ILE A 139 -16.88 11.34 -1.11
N PHE A 140 -17.15 10.99 -2.36
CA PHE A 140 -18.44 10.44 -2.79
C PHE A 140 -18.30 8.94 -3.01
N MET A 141 -19.18 8.18 -2.38
CA MET A 141 -19.28 6.72 -2.56
C MET A 141 -20.76 6.39 -2.77
N PRO A 142 -21.10 5.58 -3.79
CA PRO A 142 -22.46 5.09 -3.95
C PRO A 142 -22.88 4.22 -2.75
N ASP A 143 -24.05 4.45 -2.20
CA ASP A 143 -24.58 3.63 -1.07
C ASP A 143 -24.81 2.17 -1.47
N SER A 144 -25.11 1.95 -2.74
CA SER A 144 -25.42 0.63 -3.31
C SER A 144 -24.17 -0.20 -3.65
N ASP A 145 -22.97 0.41 -3.71
CA ASP A 145 -21.74 -0.27 -4.09
C ASP A 145 -20.60 0.02 -3.11
N ARG A 146 -20.32 -0.96 -2.27
CA ARG A 146 -19.23 -0.89 -1.27
C ARG A 146 -17.88 -1.43 -1.77
N THR A 147 -17.76 -1.72 -3.05
CA THR A 147 -16.53 -2.27 -3.64
C THR A 147 -15.31 -1.39 -3.35
N PHE A 148 -15.50 -0.06 -3.32
CA PHE A 148 -14.42 0.91 -3.09
C PHE A 148 -14.23 1.31 -1.62
N ALA A 149 -15.03 0.78 -0.71
CA ALA A 149 -14.91 1.10 0.73
C ALA A 149 -13.50 0.87 1.30
N PRO A 150 -12.75 -0.20 0.94
CA PRO A 150 -11.37 -0.39 1.42
C PRO A 150 -10.43 0.75 1.01
N ILE A 151 -10.59 1.31 -0.20
CA ILE A 151 -9.78 2.43 -0.69
C ILE A 151 -10.10 3.69 0.11
N ILE A 152 -11.39 3.99 0.29
CA ILE A 152 -11.84 5.15 1.06
C ILE A 152 -11.37 5.06 2.51
N ASN A 153 -11.53 3.90 3.15
CA ASN A 153 -11.05 3.67 4.51
C ASN A 153 -9.53 3.86 4.63
N SER A 154 -8.78 3.43 3.61
CA SER A 154 -7.33 3.65 3.55
C SER A 154 -6.99 5.15 3.46
N ILE A 155 -7.68 5.90 2.60
CA ILE A 155 -7.49 7.36 2.46
C ILE A 155 -7.79 8.06 3.79
N VAL A 156 -8.93 7.76 4.41
CA VAL A 156 -9.31 8.34 5.72
C VAL A 156 -8.27 8.01 6.78
N THR A 157 -7.82 6.75 6.84
CA THR A 157 -6.77 6.31 7.78
C THR A 157 -5.45 7.08 7.57
N ILE A 158 -5.04 7.30 6.32
CA ILE A 158 -3.85 8.08 5.98
C ILE A 158 -4.01 9.53 6.45
N ILE A 159 -5.18 10.14 6.22
CA ILE A 159 -5.48 11.50 6.68
C ILE A 159 -5.35 11.57 8.21
N PHE A 160 -5.97 10.66 8.95
CA PHE A 160 -5.86 10.62 10.41
C PHE A 160 -4.41 10.44 10.88
N LYS A 161 -3.68 9.46 10.34
CA LYS A 161 -2.26 9.25 10.67
C LYS A 161 -1.42 10.50 10.42
N GLN A 162 -1.68 11.21 9.32
CA GLN A 162 -0.98 12.46 9.01
C GLN A 162 -1.33 13.59 9.97
N LEU A 163 -2.60 13.74 10.34
CA LEU A 163 -3.03 14.73 11.33
C LEU A 163 -2.40 14.48 12.70
N TYR A 164 -2.36 13.24 13.17
CA TYR A 164 -1.65 12.87 14.40
C TYR A 164 -0.16 13.22 14.33
N LYS A 165 0.50 12.86 13.21
CA LYS A 165 1.91 13.20 13.00
C LYS A 165 2.17 14.71 12.99
N THR A 166 1.24 15.48 12.41
CA THR A 166 1.30 16.95 12.40
C THR A 166 1.11 17.52 13.81
N ALA A 167 0.07 17.06 14.52
CA ALA A 167 -0.20 17.50 15.88
C ALA A 167 0.97 17.20 16.84
N TYR A 168 1.56 16.00 16.73
CA TYR A 168 2.71 15.62 17.57
C TYR A 168 3.90 16.57 17.43
N LYS A 169 4.13 17.11 16.23
CA LYS A 169 5.20 18.09 15.97
C LYS A 169 4.90 19.50 16.50
N THR A 170 3.66 19.79 16.86
CA THR A 170 3.17 21.12 17.27
C THR A 170 2.52 21.08 18.65
N ASN A 171 3.19 20.45 19.63
CA ASN A 171 2.72 20.34 21.01
C ASN A 171 1.32 19.70 21.14
N ASN A 172 1.06 18.65 20.38
CA ASN A 172 -0.20 17.89 20.32
C ASN A 172 -1.42 18.74 19.93
N LYS A 173 -1.21 19.78 19.13
CA LYS A 173 -2.29 20.63 18.62
C LYS A 173 -2.10 20.87 17.13
N LEU A 174 -3.21 20.88 16.39
CA LEU A 174 -3.20 21.34 15.01
C LEU A 174 -3.25 22.88 14.98
N GLU A 175 -2.53 23.48 14.03
CA GLU A 175 -2.57 24.93 13.82
C GLU A 175 -3.92 25.41 13.25
N ARG A 176 -4.64 24.50 12.57
CA ARG A 176 -6.02 24.69 12.09
C ARG A 176 -6.88 23.50 12.53
N PRO A 177 -8.12 23.76 12.99
CA PRO A 177 -9.05 22.67 13.27
C PRO A 177 -9.40 21.91 11.98
N VAL A 178 -9.59 20.60 12.13
CA VAL A 178 -10.06 19.71 11.05
C VAL A 178 -11.34 19.06 11.51
N TYR A 179 -12.36 19.12 10.66
CA TYR A 179 -13.69 18.59 10.95
C TYR A 179 -13.95 17.42 10.01
N PHE A 180 -14.47 16.33 10.55
CA PHE A 180 -15.01 15.19 9.81
C PHE A 180 -16.53 15.22 9.96
N ILE A 181 -17.26 15.24 8.86
CA ILE A 181 -18.72 15.41 8.81
C ILE A 181 -19.30 14.20 8.09
#